data_ecca4e297c17b7ae028a70e888a22687
#
_entry.id   ecca4e297c17b7ae028a70e888a22687
#
_cell.length_a   1.000
_cell.length_b   1.000
_cell.length_c   1.000
_cell.angle_alpha   90.00
_cell.angle_beta   90.00
_cell.angle_gamma   90.00
#
_symmetry.space_group_name_H-M   'P 1'
#
loop_
_entity.id
_entity.type
_entity.pdbx_description
1 polymer ?
#
loop_
_entity_poly.entity_id
_entity_poly.type
_entity_poly.pdbx_seq_one_letter_code
_entity_poly.pdbx_strand_id
1 'polypeptide(L)'
;MHLSKLNGQQLSQLYEAQLREDFPPSELKPLKAMLSLMAQGRYEALGLYEGEALLGYALLWLEPGVPFALLDYLGTLPGERDRGLGGRLLDLLAEHYRDFRGIYGEAEAPENGDPAGESLRRRRLNFYLRNGFRY
;
A
#
# COMPACT_ATOMS: atom_id res chain seq x y z
N MET A 1 -12.41 -1.39 -12.98
CA MET A 1 -11.15 -1.18 -12.23
C MET A 1 -10.35 -2.45 -12.16
N HIS A 2 -9.05 -2.35 -12.26
CA HIS A 2 -8.18 -3.52 -12.19
C HIS A 2 -6.83 -3.15 -11.57
N LEU A 3 -6.14 -4.17 -11.03
CA LEU A 3 -4.76 -4.02 -10.58
C LEU A 3 -3.82 -4.38 -11.72
N SER A 4 -2.72 -3.64 -11.81
CA SER A 4 -1.65 -3.92 -12.75
C SER A 4 -0.30 -3.77 -12.05
N LYS A 5 0.62 -4.68 -12.33
CA LYS A 5 1.97 -4.58 -11.80
C LYS A 5 2.69 -3.39 -12.42
N LEU A 6 3.35 -2.63 -11.57
CA LEU A 6 4.19 -1.52 -12.01
C LEU A 6 5.62 -2.01 -12.19
N ASN A 7 6.27 -1.58 -13.26
CA ASN A 7 7.70 -1.84 -13.45
C ASN A 7 8.52 -0.81 -12.68
N GLY A 8 9.86 -0.94 -12.72
CA GLY A 8 10.75 -0.06 -11.97
C GLY A 8 10.62 1.40 -12.37
N GLN A 9 10.42 1.69 -13.66
CA GLN A 9 10.25 3.05 -14.14
C GLN A 9 8.94 3.65 -13.63
N GLN A 10 7.86 2.88 -13.68
CA GLN A 10 6.55 3.31 -13.18
C GLN A 10 6.58 3.54 -11.68
N LEU A 11 7.24 2.65 -10.93
CA LEU A 11 7.41 2.83 -9.49
C LEU A 11 8.21 4.09 -9.19
N SER A 12 9.29 4.34 -9.94
CA SER A 12 10.10 5.54 -9.76
C SER A 12 9.30 6.81 -9.98
N GLN A 13 8.45 6.85 -11.00
CA GLN A 13 7.56 7.98 -11.27
C GLN A 13 6.55 8.17 -10.14
N LEU A 14 5.93 7.09 -9.69
CA LEU A 14 4.97 7.12 -8.58
C LEU A 14 5.63 7.59 -7.29
N TYR A 15 6.84 7.13 -7.02
CA TYR A 15 7.60 7.49 -5.83
C TYR A 15 7.84 9.00 -5.77
N GLU A 16 8.36 9.58 -6.86
CA GLU A 16 8.69 11.00 -6.91
C GLU A 16 7.43 11.89 -6.93
N ALA A 17 6.39 11.45 -7.63
CA ALA A 17 5.18 12.25 -7.80
C ALA A 17 4.23 12.16 -6.61
N GLN A 18 4.17 11.02 -5.92
CA GLN A 18 3.12 10.76 -4.95
C GLN A 18 3.61 10.23 -3.60
N LEU A 19 4.49 9.23 -3.57
CA LEU A 19 4.91 8.65 -2.29
C LEU A 19 5.61 9.67 -1.40
N ARG A 20 6.42 10.55 -1.97
CA ARG A 20 7.08 11.61 -1.21
C ARG A 20 6.09 12.60 -0.60
N GLU A 21 4.93 12.78 -1.23
CA GLU A 21 3.85 13.64 -0.70
C GLU A 21 3.06 12.93 0.38
N ASP A 22 2.82 11.63 0.21
CA ASP A 22 1.93 10.87 1.09
C ASP A 22 2.60 10.44 2.40
N PHE A 23 3.92 10.27 2.41
CA PHE A 23 4.63 9.74 3.57
C PHE A 23 5.81 10.61 3.95
N PRO A 24 6.03 10.84 5.25
CA PRO A 24 7.20 11.59 5.71
C PRO A 24 8.48 10.81 5.42
N PRO A 25 9.63 11.50 5.26
CA PRO A 25 10.90 10.83 4.97
C PRO A 25 11.28 9.73 5.98
N SER A 26 10.89 9.90 7.25
CA SER A 26 11.18 8.92 8.30
C SER A 26 10.44 7.59 8.12
N GLU A 27 9.32 7.59 7.38
CA GLU A 27 8.50 6.41 7.15
C GLU A 27 8.66 5.86 5.74
N LEU A 28 9.34 6.59 4.86
CA LEU A 28 9.44 6.22 3.45
C LEU A 28 10.74 5.48 3.18
N LYS A 29 10.61 4.21 2.76
CA LYS A 29 11.75 3.39 2.32
C LYS A 29 12.43 4.07 1.11
N PRO A 30 13.76 4.09 1.03
CA PRO A 30 14.44 4.66 -0.13
C PRO A 30 14.05 3.96 -1.44
N LEU A 31 13.86 4.73 -2.50
CA LEU A 31 13.49 4.17 -3.82
C LEU A 31 14.48 3.12 -4.28
N LYS A 32 15.77 3.36 -4.08
CA LYS A 32 16.81 2.40 -4.45
C LYS A 32 16.62 1.05 -3.79
N ALA A 33 16.20 1.04 -2.52
CA ALA A 33 15.92 -0.19 -1.79
C ALA A 33 14.71 -0.91 -2.37
N MET A 34 13.65 -0.17 -2.70
CA MET A 34 12.46 -0.74 -3.32
C MET A 34 12.79 -1.38 -4.66
N LEU A 35 13.56 -0.69 -5.50
CA LEU A 35 13.95 -1.21 -6.82
C LEU A 35 14.82 -2.45 -6.71
N SER A 36 15.74 -2.48 -5.74
CA SER A 36 16.58 -3.64 -5.48
C SER A 36 15.76 -4.85 -5.07
N LEU A 37 14.81 -4.66 -4.16
CA LEU A 37 13.91 -5.73 -3.72
C LEU A 37 13.00 -6.22 -4.85
N MET A 38 12.53 -5.29 -5.69
CA MET A 38 11.72 -5.64 -6.86
C MET A 38 12.50 -6.52 -7.83
N ALA A 39 13.76 -6.17 -8.08
CA ALA A 39 14.64 -6.97 -8.95
C ALA A 39 14.88 -8.38 -8.40
N GLN A 40 14.81 -8.55 -7.08
CA GLN A 40 14.97 -9.84 -6.41
C GLN A 40 13.66 -10.63 -6.31
N GLY A 41 12.55 -10.09 -6.84
CA GLY A 41 11.23 -10.73 -6.69
C GLY A 41 10.66 -10.64 -5.28
N ARG A 42 11.15 -9.72 -4.46
CA ARG A 42 10.77 -9.57 -3.05
C ARG A 42 9.92 -8.35 -2.78
N TYR A 43 9.56 -7.60 -3.79
CA TYR A 43 8.73 -6.40 -3.67
C TYR A 43 7.84 -6.31 -4.89
N GLU A 44 6.58 -5.99 -4.66
CA GLU A 44 5.59 -5.86 -5.73
C GLU A 44 4.90 -4.53 -5.60
N ALA A 45 4.91 -3.75 -6.67
CA ALA A 45 4.19 -2.51 -6.76
C ALA A 45 2.98 -2.73 -7.66
N LEU A 46 1.80 -2.39 -7.16
CA LEU A 46 0.54 -2.57 -7.87
C LEU A 46 -0.17 -1.23 -8.00
N GLY A 47 -0.64 -0.94 -9.21
CA GLY A 47 -1.46 0.23 -9.47
C GLY A 47 -2.92 -0.16 -9.64
N LEU A 48 -3.81 0.63 -9.07
CA LEU A 48 -5.24 0.52 -9.31
C LEU A 48 -5.61 1.43 -10.47
N TYR A 49 -6.12 0.83 -11.54
CA TYR A 49 -6.45 1.56 -12.76
C TYR A 49 -7.92 1.51 -13.10
N GLU A 50 -8.41 2.60 -13.68
CA GLU A 50 -9.67 2.64 -14.41
C GLU A 50 -9.31 3.11 -15.81
N GLY A 51 -9.39 2.18 -16.79
CA GLY A 51 -8.81 2.44 -18.09
C GLY A 51 -7.31 2.64 -17.97
N GLU A 52 -6.80 3.77 -18.44
CA GLU A 52 -5.38 4.12 -18.33
C GLU A 52 -5.08 5.05 -17.15
N ALA A 53 -6.11 5.44 -16.40
CA ALA A 53 -5.94 6.36 -15.29
C ALA A 53 -5.55 5.61 -14.01
N LEU A 54 -4.44 6.01 -13.41
CA LEU A 54 -4.01 5.49 -12.12
C LEU A 54 -4.79 6.19 -11.02
N LEU A 55 -5.47 5.40 -10.18
CA LEU A 55 -6.32 5.90 -9.11
C LEU A 55 -5.72 5.70 -7.72
N GLY A 56 -4.89 4.70 -7.57
CA GLY A 56 -4.28 4.37 -6.30
C GLY A 56 -3.17 3.34 -6.46
N TYR A 57 -2.56 2.97 -5.36
CA TYR A 57 -1.42 2.05 -5.40
C TYR A 57 -1.32 1.23 -4.11
N ALA A 58 -0.64 0.09 -4.22
CA ALA A 58 -0.23 -0.71 -3.08
C ALA A 58 1.17 -1.25 -3.33
N LEU A 59 2.02 -1.18 -2.32
CA LEU A 59 3.38 -1.70 -2.38
C LEU A 59 3.50 -2.78 -1.32
N LEU A 60 3.95 -3.97 -1.71
CA LEU A 60 3.96 -5.13 -0.84
C LEU A 60 5.33 -5.80 -0.84
N TRP A 61 5.75 -6.21 0.36
CA TRP A 61 6.95 -7.02 0.54
C TRP A 61 6.57 -8.49 0.46
N LEU A 62 7.33 -9.24 -0.32
CA LEU A 62 7.15 -10.68 -0.50
C LEU A 62 8.42 -11.39 -0.06
N GLU A 63 8.28 -12.41 0.78
CA GLU A 63 9.43 -13.23 1.17
C GLU A 63 9.32 -14.58 0.50
N PRO A 64 10.30 -14.99 -0.32
CA PRO A 64 10.26 -16.29 -1.01
C PRO A 64 10.04 -17.45 -0.04
N GLY A 65 9.10 -18.33 -0.38
CA GLY A 65 8.76 -19.47 0.46
C GLY A 65 7.82 -19.17 1.62
N VAL A 66 7.48 -17.91 1.83
CA VAL A 66 6.54 -17.49 2.88
C VAL A 66 5.20 -17.14 2.22
N PRO A 67 4.10 -17.81 2.60
CA PRO A 67 2.81 -17.64 1.93
C PRO A 67 2.02 -16.42 2.44
N PHE A 68 2.71 -15.33 2.76
CA PHE A 68 2.10 -14.10 3.24
C PHE A 68 2.74 -12.90 2.52
N ALA A 69 1.92 -11.89 2.23
CA ALA A 69 2.38 -10.60 1.72
C ALA A 69 2.29 -9.56 2.82
N LEU A 70 3.29 -8.70 2.94
CA LEU A 70 3.27 -7.58 3.87
C LEU A 70 2.92 -6.31 3.12
N LEU A 71 1.78 -5.71 3.45
CA LEU A 71 1.35 -4.44 2.87
C LEU A 71 2.20 -3.33 3.48
N ASP A 72 3.08 -2.77 2.67
CA ASP A 72 4.04 -1.76 3.09
C ASP A 72 3.48 -0.35 2.93
N TYR A 73 2.87 -0.06 1.79
CA TYR A 73 2.24 1.24 1.51
C TYR A 73 0.95 1.06 0.74
N LEU A 74 -0.04 1.88 1.07
CA LEU A 74 -1.33 1.92 0.40
C LEU A 74 -1.76 3.37 0.29
N GLY A 75 -2.18 3.79 -0.89
CA GLY A 75 -2.64 5.15 -1.07
C GLY A 75 -3.57 5.32 -2.25
N THR A 76 -4.33 6.41 -2.24
CA THR A 76 -5.14 6.85 -3.37
C THR A 76 -4.61 8.19 -3.84
N LEU A 77 -4.70 8.44 -5.15
CA LEU A 77 -4.18 9.68 -5.73
C LEU A 77 -5.07 10.88 -5.37
N PRO A 78 -4.51 12.10 -5.40
CA PRO A 78 -5.31 13.32 -5.18
C PRO A 78 -6.48 13.39 -6.14
N GLY A 79 -7.63 13.84 -5.65
CA GLY A 79 -8.84 13.90 -6.45
C GLY A 79 -9.64 12.61 -6.47
N GLU A 80 -9.04 11.50 -6.04
CA GLU A 80 -9.69 10.20 -6.03
C GLU A 80 -10.10 9.76 -4.61
N ARG A 81 -9.83 10.60 -3.61
CA ARG A 81 -10.17 10.32 -2.22
C ARG A 81 -11.68 10.43 -2.01
N ASP A 82 -12.17 9.75 -0.97
CA ASP A 82 -13.59 9.73 -0.61
C ASP A 82 -14.49 9.03 -1.64
N ARG A 83 -13.92 8.21 -2.52
CA ARG A 83 -14.66 7.38 -3.48
C ARG A 83 -14.72 5.91 -3.08
N GLY A 84 -14.30 5.57 -1.86
CA GLY A 84 -14.26 4.19 -1.42
C GLY A 84 -13.18 3.35 -2.10
N LEU A 85 -12.19 3.99 -2.72
CA LEU A 85 -11.16 3.30 -3.49
C LEU A 85 -10.21 2.49 -2.61
N GLY A 86 -9.97 2.93 -1.38
CA GLY A 86 -9.12 2.18 -0.45
C GLY A 86 -9.69 0.79 -0.17
N GLY A 87 -10.99 0.71 0.12
CA GLY A 87 -11.68 -0.56 0.33
C GLY A 87 -11.68 -1.42 -0.94
N ARG A 88 -11.94 -0.80 -2.09
CA ARG A 88 -11.89 -1.48 -3.38
C ARG A 88 -10.51 -2.06 -3.66
N LEU A 89 -9.47 -1.28 -3.36
CA LEU A 89 -8.09 -1.70 -3.54
C LEU A 89 -7.77 -2.91 -2.65
N LEU A 90 -8.21 -2.90 -1.39
CA LEU A 90 -8.01 -4.04 -0.48
C LEU A 90 -8.74 -5.29 -0.97
N ASP A 91 -9.96 -5.16 -1.51
CA ASP A 91 -10.68 -6.30 -2.08
C ASP A 91 -9.92 -6.90 -3.26
N LEU A 92 -9.40 -6.05 -4.14
CA LEU A 92 -8.64 -6.51 -5.30
C LEU A 92 -7.30 -7.14 -4.89
N LEU A 93 -6.66 -6.63 -3.83
CA LEU A 93 -5.46 -7.24 -3.28
C LEU A 93 -5.74 -8.63 -2.72
N ALA A 94 -6.84 -8.81 -2.01
CA ALA A 94 -7.23 -10.10 -1.49
C ALA A 94 -7.42 -11.11 -2.63
N GLU A 95 -8.00 -10.69 -3.74
CA GLU A 95 -8.15 -11.53 -4.92
C GLU A 95 -6.81 -11.82 -5.60
N HIS A 96 -5.96 -10.80 -5.74
CA HIS A 96 -4.63 -10.94 -6.35
C HIS A 96 -3.75 -11.93 -5.57
N TYR A 97 -3.83 -11.91 -4.26
CA TYR A 97 -3.07 -12.79 -3.37
C TYR A 97 -3.90 -13.97 -2.83
N ARG A 98 -4.94 -14.38 -3.57
CA ARG A 98 -5.85 -15.46 -3.10
C ARG A 98 -5.14 -16.79 -2.83
N ASP A 99 -4.02 -17.03 -3.48
CA ASP A 99 -3.22 -18.25 -3.26
C ASP A 99 -2.27 -18.12 -2.07
N PHE A 100 -2.18 -16.93 -1.50
CA PHE A 100 -1.43 -16.69 -0.26
C PHE A 100 -2.33 -17.02 0.94
N ARG A 101 -1.71 -17.27 2.09
CA ARG A 101 -2.45 -17.52 3.33
C ARG A 101 -2.96 -16.25 3.99
N GLY A 102 -2.41 -15.10 3.63
CA GLY A 102 -2.89 -13.83 4.14
C GLY A 102 -2.05 -12.65 3.72
N ILE A 103 -2.58 -11.47 4.01
CA ILE A 103 -1.91 -10.20 3.85
C ILE A 103 -1.78 -9.58 5.23
N TYR A 104 -0.57 -9.23 5.61
CA TYR A 104 -0.32 -8.50 6.86
C TYR A 104 -0.18 -7.02 6.57
N GLY A 105 -0.64 -6.21 7.51
CA GLY A 105 -0.39 -4.79 7.51
C GLY A 105 0.08 -4.37 8.89
N GLU A 106 0.87 -3.31 8.94
CA GLU A 106 1.28 -2.70 10.19
C GLU A 106 0.64 -1.34 10.31
N ALA A 107 0.02 -1.07 11.44
CA ALA A 107 -0.56 0.22 11.74
C ALA A 107 -0.08 0.65 13.12
N GLU A 108 0.32 1.90 13.24
CA GLU A 108 0.71 2.45 14.52
C GLU A 108 -0.48 2.48 15.46
N ALA A 109 -0.30 2.02 16.70
CA ALA A 109 -1.36 2.05 17.70
C ALA A 109 -1.78 3.50 17.95
N PRO A 110 -3.10 3.79 18.04
CA PRO A 110 -3.56 5.17 18.20
C PRO A 110 -3.00 5.87 19.44
N GLU A 111 -2.74 5.10 20.51
CA GLU A 111 -2.23 5.61 21.78
C GLU A 111 -0.75 5.95 21.74
N ASN A 112 -0.02 5.42 20.76
CA ASN A 112 1.42 5.63 20.64
C ASN A 112 1.70 6.92 19.86
N GLY A 113 2.73 7.62 20.29
CA GLY A 113 3.19 8.81 19.59
C GLY A 113 2.51 10.09 20.04
N ASP A 114 2.56 11.11 19.18
CA ASP A 114 2.07 12.45 19.46
C ASP A 114 0.54 12.47 19.57
N PRO A 115 -0.03 13.04 20.66
CA PRO A 115 -1.48 13.18 20.79
C PRO A 115 -2.15 13.90 19.61
N ALA A 116 -1.45 14.82 18.96
CA ALA A 116 -1.99 15.54 17.80
C ALA A 116 -2.28 14.62 16.62
N GLY A 117 -1.56 13.50 16.49
CA GLY A 117 -1.76 12.54 15.42
C GLY A 117 -2.69 11.39 15.77
N GLU A 118 -3.22 11.33 16.99
CA GLU A 118 -4.02 10.19 17.43
C GLU A 118 -5.27 9.97 16.57
N SER A 119 -5.97 11.03 16.20
CA SER A 119 -7.17 10.94 15.37
C SER A 119 -6.87 10.31 14.01
N LEU A 120 -5.76 10.68 13.39
CA LEU A 120 -5.35 10.11 12.09
C LEU A 120 -4.97 8.63 12.24
N ARG A 121 -4.20 8.30 13.29
CA ARG A 121 -3.81 6.90 13.55
C ARG A 121 -5.04 6.03 13.80
N ARG A 122 -6.03 6.54 14.53
CA ARG A 122 -7.27 5.82 14.81
C ARG A 122 -8.09 5.61 13.54
N ARG A 123 -8.15 6.59 12.66
CA ARG A 123 -8.84 6.45 11.37
C ARG A 123 -8.18 5.41 10.49
N ARG A 124 -6.85 5.35 10.47
CA ARG A 124 -6.12 4.32 9.71
C ARG A 124 -6.42 2.93 10.23
N LEU A 125 -6.35 2.74 11.55
CA LEU A 125 -6.65 1.47 12.17
C LEU A 125 -8.08 1.04 11.87
N ASN A 126 -9.05 1.94 12.03
CA ASN A 126 -10.46 1.66 11.78
C ASN A 126 -10.72 1.31 10.31
N PHE A 127 -10.01 1.96 9.39
CA PHE A 127 -10.09 1.63 7.97
C PHE A 127 -9.71 0.17 7.72
N TYR A 128 -8.60 -0.28 8.27
CA TYR A 128 -8.17 -1.67 8.10
C TYR A 128 -9.13 -2.65 8.77
N LEU A 129 -9.55 -2.37 9.99
CA LEU A 129 -10.50 -3.24 10.71
C LEU A 129 -11.84 -3.34 9.97
N ARG A 130 -12.34 -2.23 9.44
CA ARG A 130 -13.59 -2.19 8.68
C ARG A 130 -13.50 -2.99 7.40
N ASN A 131 -12.31 -3.13 6.84
CA ASN A 131 -12.06 -3.88 5.60
C ASN A 131 -11.56 -5.30 5.84
N GLY A 132 -11.78 -5.85 7.03
CA GLY A 132 -11.56 -7.28 7.30
C GLY A 132 -10.23 -7.64 7.92
N PHE A 133 -9.36 -6.68 8.20
CA PHE A 133 -8.13 -6.97 8.93
C PHE A 133 -8.44 -7.22 10.40
N ARG A 134 -7.61 -8.04 11.03
CA ARG A 134 -7.71 -8.37 12.45
C ARG A 134 -6.35 -8.15 13.11
N TYR A 135 -6.40 -7.88 14.41
CA TYR A 135 -5.19 -7.85 15.22
C TYR A 135 -4.54 -9.24 15.27
#